data_6d8bab99d22fe6ab8ad7c4fbb74e7512
#
_entry.id   6d8bab99d22fe6ab8ad7c4fbb74e7512
#
_cell.length_a   1.000
_cell.length_b   1.000
_cell.length_c   1.000
_cell.angle_alpha   90.00
_cell.angle_beta   90.00
_cell.angle_gamma   90.00
#
_symmetry.space_group_name_H-M   'P 1'
#
loop_
_entity.id
_entity.type
_entity.pdbx_description
1 polymer ?
#
loop_
_entity_poly.entity_id
_entity_poly.type
_entity_poly.pdbx_seq_one_letter_code
_entity_poly.pdbx_strand_id
1 'polypeptide(L)'
;MTAIIQVENLQKFFKVFKHHRGLGGAFRNLFSREYQLVHAVDGISFDLQPGELVGYLGPNGAGKSTTIKMLAGLLVPTGGRLSVNGQIPWQDRTKYVSKIGAVFGQRTTLWWDLPVVEGFDLLAAIYRLDPADYRRTLDRMVGLMRLERLLDQPVRQLSLGQRMRCEIAAALLHRPRILFLDEPTIGLDATTKLAVRDIVRTLNREEGVTVLLTTH
;
A
#
# COMPACT_ATOMS: atom_id res chain seq x y z
N MET A 1 -16.31 10.73 -17.81
CA MET A 1 -15.82 9.43 -17.26
C MET A 1 -15.93 9.51 -15.76
N THR A 2 -16.36 8.44 -15.09
CA THR A 2 -16.50 8.45 -13.63
C THR A 2 -15.14 8.18 -13.00
N ALA A 3 -14.72 8.99 -12.01
CA ALA A 3 -13.47 8.81 -11.31
C ALA A 3 -13.40 7.42 -10.64
N ILE A 4 -12.24 6.77 -10.71
CA ILE A 4 -12.00 5.45 -10.10
C ILE A 4 -11.74 5.57 -8.59
N ILE A 5 -11.18 6.71 -8.16
CA ILE A 5 -11.01 7.07 -6.74
C ILE A 5 -11.68 8.41 -6.54
N GLN A 6 -12.55 8.51 -5.53
CA GLN A 6 -13.26 9.73 -5.15
C GLN A 6 -13.07 9.97 -3.67
N VAL A 7 -12.52 11.11 -3.31
CA VAL A 7 -12.25 11.52 -1.93
C VAL A 7 -12.86 12.88 -1.70
N GLU A 8 -13.78 12.99 -0.73
CA GLU A 8 -14.46 14.23 -0.41
C GLU A 8 -14.35 14.52 1.09
N ASN A 9 -13.72 15.63 1.42
CA ASN A 9 -13.54 16.13 2.79
C ASN A 9 -13.08 15.04 3.77
N LEU A 10 -12.13 14.20 3.34
CA LEU A 10 -11.67 13.03 4.09
C LEU A 10 -10.91 13.46 5.33
N GLN A 11 -11.29 12.90 6.49
CA GLN A 11 -10.73 13.25 7.78
C GLN A 11 -10.31 12.01 8.56
N LYS A 12 -9.18 12.11 9.27
CA LYS A 12 -8.76 11.09 10.23
C LYS A 12 -8.13 11.71 11.46
N PHE A 13 -8.78 11.50 12.59
CA PHE A 13 -8.30 11.93 13.90
C PHE A 13 -7.95 10.71 14.75
N PHE A 14 -6.88 10.82 15.52
CA PHE A 14 -6.48 9.84 16.50
C PHE A 14 -6.57 10.44 17.89
N LYS A 15 -7.14 9.67 18.85
CA LYS A 15 -7.12 10.02 20.27
C LYS A 15 -5.83 9.47 20.88
N VAL A 16 -4.93 10.35 21.28
CA VAL A 16 -3.69 9.99 21.99
C VAL A 16 -3.87 10.32 23.46
N PHE A 17 -3.92 9.29 24.31
CA PHE A 17 -4.06 9.49 25.75
C PHE A 17 -2.77 10.04 26.34
N LYS A 18 -2.90 11.05 27.21
CA LYS A 18 -1.77 11.62 27.95
C LYS A 18 -1.34 10.65 29.04
N HIS A 19 -0.09 10.19 28.97
CA HIS A 19 0.52 9.39 30.04
C HIS A 19 1.28 10.29 31.01
N HIS A 20 0.86 10.31 32.29
CA HIS A 20 1.59 10.95 33.37
C HIS A 20 2.65 9.99 33.90
N ARG A 21 3.91 10.46 34.05
CA ARG A 21 5.04 9.67 34.55
C ARG A 21 5.06 9.65 36.08
N GLY A 22 5.62 8.57 36.67
CA GLY A 22 5.78 8.39 38.11
C GLY A 22 4.66 7.60 38.82
N LEU A 23 4.88 7.16 40.04
CA LEU A 23 3.95 6.32 40.79
C LEU A 23 2.59 7.00 41.02
N GLY A 24 2.54 8.31 41.30
CA GLY A 24 1.30 9.08 41.37
C GLY A 24 0.63 9.26 40.00
N GLY A 25 1.43 9.26 38.90
CA GLY A 25 0.95 9.30 37.54
C GLY A 25 0.24 8.02 37.10
N ALA A 26 0.69 6.85 37.61
CA ALA A 26 0.06 5.57 37.34
C ALA A 26 -1.38 5.50 37.88
N PHE A 27 -1.60 5.98 39.09
CA PHE A 27 -2.94 6.10 39.69
C PHE A 27 -3.81 7.11 38.92
N ARG A 28 -3.25 8.25 38.51
CA ARG A 28 -3.97 9.25 37.74
C ARG A 28 -4.36 8.74 36.33
N ASN A 29 -3.50 7.96 35.69
CA ASN A 29 -3.77 7.34 34.41
C ASN A 29 -4.92 6.31 34.42
N LEU A 30 -5.20 5.68 35.58
CA LEU A 30 -6.34 4.77 35.75
C LEU A 30 -7.69 5.50 35.73
N PHE A 31 -7.73 6.77 36.17
CA PHE A 31 -8.96 7.55 36.33
C PHE A 31 -9.04 8.74 35.36
N SER A 32 -7.92 9.21 34.80
CA SER A 32 -7.87 10.31 33.86
C SER A 32 -8.06 9.81 32.41
N ARG A 33 -9.13 10.28 31.73
CA ARG A 33 -9.38 10.06 30.31
C ARG A 33 -8.93 11.26 29.46
N GLU A 34 -7.91 11.99 29.94
CA GLU A 34 -7.39 13.12 29.15
C GLU A 34 -6.73 12.59 27.86
N TYR A 35 -7.23 13.03 26.72
CA TYR A 35 -6.66 12.71 25.42
C TYR A 35 -6.42 13.99 24.60
N GLN A 36 -5.45 13.94 23.73
CA GLN A 36 -5.22 14.93 22.69
C GLN A 36 -5.70 14.37 21.36
N LEU A 37 -6.44 15.16 20.60
CA LEU A 37 -6.78 14.82 19.22
C LEU A 37 -5.60 15.17 18.32
N VAL A 38 -5.11 14.18 17.59
CA VAL A 38 -4.11 14.38 16.53
C VAL A 38 -4.83 14.29 15.21
N HIS A 39 -4.85 15.41 14.48
CA HIS A 39 -5.40 15.51 13.13
C HIS A 39 -4.39 14.94 12.13
N ALA A 40 -4.53 13.67 11.78
CA ALA A 40 -3.61 13.01 10.86
C ALA A 40 -3.97 13.31 9.39
N VAL A 41 -5.25 13.50 9.10
CA VAL A 41 -5.78 13.97 7.81
C VAL A 41 -6.94 14.91 8.12
N ASP A 42 -6.94 16.10 7.53
CA ASP A 42 -7.91 17.14 7.84
C ASP A 42 -8.53 17.75 6.57
N GLY A 43 -9.60 17.11 6.11
CA GLY A 43 -10.47 17.65 5.07
C GLY A 43 -9.91 17.64 3.64
N ILE A 44 -9.18 16.57 3.25
CA ILE A 44 -8.66 16.48 1.87
C ILE A 44 -9.75 16.01 0.88
N SER A 45 -9.69 16.55 -0.34
CA SER A 45 -10.58 16.17 -1.43
C SER A 45 -9.79 16.08 -2.73
N PHE A 46 -9.96 14.98 -3.47
CA PHE A 46 -9.38 14.75 -4.79
C PHE A 46 -10.06 13.57 -5.50
N ASP A 47 -9.92 13.55 -6.81
CA ASP A 47 -10.40 12.47 -7.66
C ASP A 47 -9.27 11.94 -8.55
N LEU A 48 -9.25 10.64 -8.83
CA LEU A 48 -8.39 10.01 -9.84
C LEU A 48 -9.23 9.35 -10.92
N GLN A 49 -8.78 9.49 -12.17
CA GLN A 49 -9.39 8.80 -13.30
C GLN A 49 -8.75 7.42 -13.52
N PRO A 50 -9.44 6.46 -14.16
CA PRO A 50 -8.84 5.19 -14.55
C PRO A 50 -7.58 5.39 -15.40
N GLY A 51 -6.50 4.66 -15.10
CA GLY A 51 -5.22 4.72 -15.82
C GLY A 51 -4.32 5.90 -15.46
N GLU A 52 -4.68 6.75 -14.51
CA GLU A 52 -3.78 7.80 -14.04
C GLU A 52 -2.64 7.28 -13.16
N LEU A 53 -1.48 7.93 -13.29
CA LEU A 53 -0.32 7.77 -12.41
C LEU A 53 -0.13 9.06 -11.63
N VAL A 54 -0.47 9.06 -10.34
CA VAL A 54 -0.47 10.25 -9.50
C VAL A 54 0.51 10.11 -8.33
N GLY A 55 1.35 11.14 -8.15
CA GLY A 55 2.22 11.29 -6.99
C GLY A 55 1.57 12.15 -5.91
N TYR A 56 1.36 11.60 -4.73
CA TYR A 56 0.87 12.33 -3.56
C TYR A 56 2.07 12.84 -2.74
N LEU A 57 2.41 14.10 -2.96
CA LEU A 57 3.61 14.74 -2.41
C LEU A 57 3.29 15.49 -1.11
N GLY A 58 4.26 15.59 -0.23
CA GLY A 58 4.16 16.37 0.99
C GLY A 58 5.23 16.03 2.03
N PRO A 59 5.43 16.88 3.05
CA PRO A 59 6.41 16.64 4.11
C PRO A 59 6.08 15.42 4.96
N ASN A 60 7.02 14.99 5.80
CA ASN A 60 6.77 13.96 6.82
C ASN A 60 5.69 14.44 7.79
N GLY A 61 4.79 13.53 8.15
CA GLY A 61 3.66 13.85 9.03
C GLY A 61 2.45 14.51 8.34
N ALA A 62 2.50 14.79 7.02
CA ALA A 62 1.38 15.38 6.28
C ALA A 62 0.18 14.43 6.05
N GLY A 63 0.16 13.26 6.67
CA GLY A 63 -0.97 12.32 6.56
C GLY A 63 -0.94 11.42 5.32
N LYS A 64 0.11 11.45 4.48
CA LYS A 64 0.19 10.66 3.24
C LYS A 64 -0.07 9.17 3.45
N SER A 65 0.73 8.52 4.31
CA SER A 65 0.56 7.09 4.62
C SER A 65 -0.78 6.80 5.31
N THR A 66 -1.34 7.74 6.07
CA THR A 66 -2.67 7.61 6.68
C THR A 66 -3.75 7.60 5.60
N THR A 67 -3.63 8.47 4.60
CA THR A 67 -4.53 8.52 3.44
C THR A 67 -4.45 7.22 2.64
N ILE A 68 -3.24 6.75 2.28
CA ILE A 68 -3.07 5.46 1.59
C ILE A 68 -3.68 4.30 2.38
N LYS A 69 -3.51 4.26 3.70
CA LYS A 69 -4.12 3.21 4.55
C LYS A 69 -5.65 3.27 4.56
N MET A 70 -6.27 4.47 4.47
CA MET A 70 -7.71 4.59 4.32
C MET A 70 -8.17 4.11 2.94
N LEU A 71 -7.46 4.51 1.88
CA LEU A 71 -7.70 4.06 0.51
C LEU A 71 -7.53 2.54 0.37
N ALA A 72 -6.54 1.94 1.03
CA ALA A 72 -6.32 0.49 1.04
C ALA A 72 -7.28 -0.28 1.97
N GLY A 73 -8.22 0.39 2.65
CA GLY A 73 -9.17 -0.25 3.57
C GLY A 73 -8.58 -0.72 4.91
N LEU A 74 -7.35 -0.29 5.24
CA LEU A 74 -6.68 -0.62 6.49
C LEU A 74 -7.13 0.28 7.65
N LEU A 75 -7.58 1.50 7.34
CA LEU A 75 -8.09 2.45 8.31
C LEU A 75 -9.47 2.95 7.90
N VAL A 76 -10.35 3.11 8.86
CA VAL A 76 -11.65 3.75 8.66
C VAL A 76 -11.51 5.25 8.91
N PRO A 77 -11.97 6.12 8.00
CA PRO A 77 -12.00 7.58 8.22
C PRO A 77 -12.81 7.96 9.45
N THR A 78 -12.52 9.12 10.02
CA THR A 78 -13.35 9.72 11.09
C THR A 78 -14.47 10.58 10.50
N GLY A 79 -14.28 11.09 9.29
CA GLY A 79 -15.27 11.91 8.56
C GLY A 79 -14.95 11.96 7.07
N GLY A 80 -15.88 12.56 6.30
CA GLY A 80 -15.78 12.65 4.86
C GLY A 80 -16.31 11.42 4.12
N ARG A 81 -16.15 11.42 2.80
CA ARG A 81 -16.57 10.32 1.91
C ARG A 81 -15.38 9.78 1.13
N LEU A 82 -15.36 8.47 0.93
CA LEU A 82 -14.32 7.77 0.18
C LEU A 82 -14.95 6.64 -0.62
N SER A 83 -14.72 6.65 -1.93
CA SER A 83 -15.08 5.58 -2.84
C SER A 83 -13.88 5.20 -3.70
N VAL A 84 -13.62 3.92 -3.86
CA VAL A 84 -12.59 3.36 -4.72
C VAL A 84 -13.20 2.28 -5.59
N ASN A 85 -13.17 2.46 -6.91
CA ASN A 85 -13.81 1.60 -7.89
C ASN A 85 -15.30 1.32 -7.54
N GLY A 86 -16.02 2.37 -7.11
CA GLY A 86 -17.43 2.30 -6.69
C GLY A 86 -17.68 1.57 -5.38
N GLN A 87 -16.64 1.26 -4.60
CA GLN A 87 -16.76 0.55 -3.32
C GLN A 87 -16.23 1.40 -2.17
N ILE A 88 -16.83 1.23 -0.99
CA ILE A 88 -16.33 1.80 0.26
C ILE A 88 -15.31 0.79 0.85
N PRO A 89 -14.03 1.16 1.00
CA PRO A 89 -12.93 0.21 1.29
C PRO A 89 -13.10 -0.66 2.54
N TRP A 90 -13.87 -0.22 3.53
CA TRP A 90 -14.02 -0.93 4.81
C TRP A 90 -15.36 -1.69 4.95
N GLN A 91 -16.30 -1.57 4.01
CA GLN A 91 -17.60 -2.23 4.11
C GLN A 91 -17.53 -3.73 3.80
N ASP A 92 -16.90 -4.11 2.67
CA ASP A 92 -16.64 -5.51 2.30
C ASP A 92 -15.17 -5.67 1.99
N ARG A 93 -14.38 -5.70 3.06
CA ARG A 93 -12.93 -5.65 2.98
C ARG A 93 -12.33 -6.79 2.17
N THR A 94 -12.83 -8.01 2.33
CA THR A 94 -12.33 -9.18 1.60
C THR A 94 -12.49 -9.02 0.09
N LYS A 95 -13.68 -8.60 -0.34
CA LYS A 95 -13.98 -8.34 -1.75
C LYS A 95 -13.25 -7.10 -2.27
N TYR A 96 -13.02 -6.12 -1.42
CA TYR A 96 -12.31 -4.90 -1.79
C TYR A 96 -10.81 -5.17 -2.02
N VAL A 97 -10.12 -5.82 -1.08
CA VAL A 97 -8.66 -6.05 -1.17
C VAL A 97 -8.29 -6.97 -2.33
N SER A 98 -9.19 -7.85 -2.79
CA SER A 98 -8.97 -8.66 -3.98
C SER A 98 -8.93 -7.88 -5.29
N LYS A 99 -9.26 -6.58 -5.28
CA LYS A 99 -9.32 -5.71 -6.47
C LYS A 99 -8.25 -4.62 -6.49
N ILE A 100 -7.48 -4.49 -5.42
CA ILE A 100 -6.42 -3.50 -5.28
C ILE A 100 -5.08 -4.17 -4.96
N GLY A 101 -3.98 -3.58 -5.44
CA GLY A 101 -2.64 -3.86 -4.95
C GLY A 101 -2.21 -2.78 -3.97
N ALA A 102 -1.49 -3.15 -2.93
CA ALA A 102 -0.93 -2.17 -1.99
C ALA A 102 0.46 -2.61 -1.52
N VAL A 103 1.43 -1.70 -1.61
CA VAL A 103 2.80 -1.91 -1.12
C VAL A 103 3.14 -0.79 -0.15
N PHE A 104 3.61 -1.18 1.03
CA PHE A 104 4.04 -0.26 2.09
C PHE A 104 5.55 -0.38 2.25
N GLY A 105 6.31 0.65 1.87
CA GLY A 105 7.77 0.59 1.74
C GLY A 105 8.54 0.10 2.98
N GLN A 106 7.96 0.23 4.16
CA GLN A 106 8.58 -0.22 5.43
C GLN A 106 8.07 -1.58 5.93
N ARG A 107 7.16 -2.24 5.19
CA ARG A 107 6.58 -3.53 5.57
C ARG A 107 6.68 -4.49 4.41
N THR A 108 6.89 -5.77 4.71
CA THR A 108 6.85 -6.82 3.72
C THR A 108 5.52 -7.57 3.81
N THR A 109 4.95 -7.88 2.65
CA THR A 109 3.81 -8.80 2.50
C THR A 109 4.30 -10.23 2.33
N LEU A 110 5.52 -10.39 1.80
CA LEU A 110 6.15 -11.68 1.59
C LEU A 110 6.68 -12.24 2.91
N TRP A 111 6.63 -13.57 3.05
CA TRP A 111 7.12 -14.27 4.23
C TRP A 111 8.64 -14.25 4.28
N TRP A 112 9.17 -13.76 5.39
CA TRP A 112 10.59 -13.44 5.59
C TRP A 112 11.55 -14.61 5.35
N ASP A 113 11.14 -15.82 5.79
CA ASP A 113 11.96 -17.02 5.73
C ASP A 113 11.70 -17.92 4.50
N LEU A 114 10.66 -17.62 3.72
CA LEU A 114 10.32 -18.37 2.52
C LEU A 114 11.07 -17.84 1.30
N PRO A 115 11.41 -18.72 0.32
CA PRO A 115 11.75 -18.33 -1.03
C PRO A 115 10.66 -17.43 -1.64
N VAL A 116 11.07 -16.48 -2.47
CA VAL A 116 10.13 -15.53 -3.11
C VAL A 116 9.02 -16.25 -3.87
N VAL A 117 9.37 -17.30 -4.63
CA VAL A 117 8.39 -18.08 -5.41
C VAL A 117 7.34 -18.75 -4.52
N GLU A 118 7.74 -19.31 -3.39
CA GLU A 118 6.79 -19.92 -2.44
C GLU A 118 5.86 -18.87 -1.82
N GLY A 119 6.39 -17.66 -1.56
CA GLY A 119 5.57 -16.50 -1.15
C GLY A 119 4.54 -16.12 -2.21
N PHE A 120 4.90 -16.16 -3.49
CA PHE A 120 3.99 -15.90 -4.61
C PHE A 120 2.93 -17.00 -4.74
N ASP A 121 3.32 -18.27 -4.63
CA ASP A 121 2.39 -19.40 -4.67
C ASP A 121 1.37 -19.35 -3.53
N LEU A 122 1.82 -18.96 -2.34
CA LEU A 122 0.94 -18.79 -1.19
C LEU A 122 -0.06 -17.65 -1.41
N LEU A 123 0.38 -16.52 -1.98
CA LEU A 123 -0.52 -15.42 -2.36
C LEU A 123 -1.52 -15.86 -3.43
N ALA A 124 -1.07 -16.64 -4.44
CA ALA A 124 -1.96 -17.18 -5.46
C ALA A 124 -3.07 -18.05 -4.85
N ALA A 125 -2.72 -18.90 -3.87
CA ALA A 125 -3.68 -19.70 -3.13
C ALA A 125 -4.65 -18.85 -2.29
N ILE A 126 -4.15 -17.82 -1.58
CA ILE A 126 -4.97 -16.90 -0.79
C ILE A 126 -5.98 -16.15 -1.67
N TYR A 127 -5.55 -15.66 -2.84
CA TYR A 127 -6.42 -14.98 -3.80
C TYR A 127 -7.22 -15.93 -4.67
N ARG A 128 -7.04 -17.26 -4.53
CA ARG A 128 -7.71 -18.32 -5.31
C ARG A 128 -7.57 -18.08 -6.81
N LEU A 129 -6.37 -17.77 -7.26
CA LEU A 129 -6.10 -17.49 -8.66
C LEU A 129 -6.20 -18.77 -9.49
N ASP A 130 -6.71 -18.64 -10.71
CA ASP A 130 -6.65 -19.72 -11.69
C ASP A 130 -5.18 -20.05 -11.98
N PRO A 131 -4.75 -21.33 -11.97
CA PRO A 131 -3.35 -21.72 -12.13
C PRO A 131 -2.73 -21.25 -13.46
N ALA A 132 -3.50 -21.23 -14.56
CA ALA A 132 -3.01 -20.79 -15.87
C ALA A 132 -2.85 -19.27 -15.92
N ASP A 133 -3.80 -18.52 -15.34
CA ASP A 133 -3.72 -17.08 -15.21
C ASP A 133 -2.58 -16.64 -14.30
N TYR A 134 -2.42 -17.32 -13.16
CA TYR A 134 -1.31 -17.10 -12.24
C TYR A 134 0.04 -17.27 -12.93
N ARG A 135 0.25 -18.40 -13.62
CA ARG A 135 1.52 -18.70 -14.31
C ARG A 135 1.86 -17.62 -15.35
N ARG A 136 0.89 -17.23 -16.18
CA ARG A 136 1.08 -16.17 -17.18
C ARG A 136 1.44 -14.82 -16.52
N THR A 137 0.77 -14.48 -15.42
CA THR A 137 1.04 -13.23 -14.70
C THR A 137 2.40 -13.27 -14.01
N LEU A 138 2.75 -14.41 -13.40
CA LEU A 138 4.05 -14.59 -12.76
C LEU A 138 5.19 -14.44 -13.77
N ASP A 139 5.15 -15.16 -14.90
CA ASP A 139 6.18 -15.09 -15.94
C ASP A 139 6.38 -13.65 -16.43
N ARG A 140 5.27 -12.93 -16.63
CA ARG A 140 5.32 -11.52 -17.03
C ARG A 140 5.95 -10.62 -15.96
N MET A 141 5.55 -10.77 -14.69
CA MET A 141 6.11 -9.98 -13.59
C MET A 141 7.58 -10.31 -13.35
N VAL A 142 7.96 -11.58 -13.46
CA VAL A 142 9.37 -12.01 -13.36
C VAL A 142 10.22 -11.33 -14.42
N GLY A 143 9.81 -11.34 -15.68
CA GLY A 143 10.53 -10.66 -16.77
C GLY A 143 10.57 -9.14 -16.61
N LEU A 144 9.42 -8.50 -16.34
CA LEU A 144 9.32 -7.04 -16.18
C LEU A 144 10.21 -6.51 -15.05
N MET A 145 10.25 -7.25 -13.93
CA MET A 145 10.95 -6.82 -12.71
C MET A 145 12.32 -7.48 -12.54
N ARG A 146 12.74 -8.32 -13.51
CA ARG A 146 14.03 -9.05 -13.51
C ARG A 146 14.21 -9.85 -12.21
N LEU A 147 13.27 -10.75 -11.92
CA LEU A 147 13.24 -11.52 -10.68
C LEU A 147 13.83 -12.93 -10.83
N GLU A 148 14.27 -13.35 -12.01
CA GLU A 148 14.67 -14.74 -12.35
C GLU A 148 15.68 -15.31 -11.34
N ARG A 149 16.63 -14.48 -10.90
CA ARG A 149 17.69 -14.90 -9.95
C ARG A 149 17.28 -14.76 -8.47
N LEU A 150 16.09 -14.25 -8.21
CA LEU A 150 15.61 -13.95 -6.85
C LEU A 150 14.55 -14.96 -6.40
N LEU A 151 13.93 -15.70 -7.31
CA LEU A 151 12.78 -16.55 -7.02
C LEU A 151 13.05 -17.59 -5.93
N ASP A 152 14.23 -18.25 -5.98
CA ASP A 152 14.62 -19.29 -5.05
C ASP A 152 15.30 -18.77 -3.78
N GLN A 153 15.48 -17.44 -3.67
CA GLN A 153 16.11 -16.83 -2.51
C GLN A 153 15.09 -16.52 -1.42
N PRO A 154 15.38 -16.82 -0.14
CA PRO A 154 14.57 -16.36 0.98
C PRO A 154 14.51 -14.83 1.02
N VAL A 155 13.32 -14.27 1.31
CA VAL A 155 13.09 -12.81 1.31
C VAL A 155 14.07 -12.05 2.20
N ARG A 156 14.49 -12.64 3.33
CA ARG A 156 15.48 -12.06 4.26
C ARG A 156 16.86 -11.82 3.65
N GLN A 157 17.21 -12.50 2.56
CA GLN A 157 18.52 -12.38 1.89
C GLN A 157 18.53 -11.30 0.80
N LEU A 158 17.37 -10.78 0.45
CA LEU A 158 17.22 -9.77 -0.59
C LEU A 158 17.68 -8.39 -0.11
N SER A 159 18.33 -7.64 -0.98
CA SER A 159 18.52 -6.21 -0.77
C SER A 159 17.17 -5.49 -0.72
N LEU A 160 17.13 -4.29 -0.14
CA LEU A 160 15.88 -3.51 -0.06
C LEU A 160 15.25 -3.28 -1.44
N GLY A 161 16.05 -2.98 -2.47
CA GLY A 161 15.57 -2.78 -3.83
C GLY A 161 15.09 -4.06 -4.50
N GLN A 162 15.78 -5.21 -4.28
CA GLN A 162 15.32 -6.51 -4.73
C GLN A 162 13.99 -6.87 -4.09
N ARG A 163 13.89 -6.69 -2.77
CA ARG A 163 12.65 -6.91 -2.02
C ARG A 163 11.51 -6.03 -2.53
N MET A 164 11.75 -4.74 -2.77
CA MET A 164 10.73 -3.83 -3.30
C MET A 164 10.18 -4.31 -4.66
N ARG A 165 11.02 -4.79 -5.56
CA ARG A 165 10.57 -5.37 -6.84
C ARG A 165 9.71 -6.61 -6.64
N CYS A 166 10.09 -7.49 -5.73
CA CYS A 166 9.28 -8.67 -5.38
C CYS A 166 7.94 -8.27 -4.73
N GLU A 167 7.91 -7.25 -3.85
CA GLU A 167 6.68 -6.75 -3.23
C GLU A 167 5.70 -6.16 -4.26
N ILE A 168 6.22 -5.40 -5.24
CA ILE A 168 5.38 -4.86 -6.33
C ILE A 168 4.85 -6.01 -7.18
N ALA A 169 5.67 -7.02 -7.51
CA ALA A 169 5.22 -8.21 -8.23
C ALA A 169 4.11 -8.93 -7.46
N ALA A 170 4.32 -9.19 -6.16
CA ALA A 170 3.34 -9.81 -5.27
C ALA A 170 1.99 -9.08 -5.27
N ALA A 171 2.02 -7.74 -5.20
CA ALA A 171 0.83 -6.91 -5.21
C ALA A 171 0.06 -6.92 -6.55
N LEU A 172 0.66 -7.45 -7.61
CA LEU A 172 0.09 -7.50 -8.96
C LEU A 172 -0.32 -8.89 -9.43
N LEU A 173 -0.01 -9.96 -8.69
CA LEU A 173 -0.31 -11.34 -9.09
C LEU A 173 -1.79 -11.58 -9.36
N HIS A 174 -2.68 -10.92 -8.62
CA HIS A 174 -4.13 -10.99 -8.78
C HIS A 174 -4.70 -9.96 -9.77
N ARG A 175 -3.82 -9.27 -10.55
CA ARG A 175 -4.14 -8.31 -11.61
C ARG A 175 -5.09 -7.19 -11.17
N PRO A 176 -4.76 -6.44 -10.12
CA PRO A 176 -5.59 -5.35 -9.65
C PRO A 176 -5.63 -4.19 -10.66
N ARG A 177 -6.74 -3.44 -10.69
CA ARG A 177 -6.86 -2.21 -11.50
C ARG A 177 -6.21 -0.99 -10.86
N ILE A 178 -5.96 -1.06 -9.55
CA ILE A 178 -5.43 0.05 -8.75
C ILE A 178 -4.27 -0.46 -7.93
N LEU A 179 -3.16 0.29 -7.94
CA LEU A 179 -1.97 0.02 -7.14
C LEU A 179 -1.67 1.22 -6.24
N PHE A 180 -1.66 0.98 -4.93
CA PHE A 180 -1.22 1.94 -3.92
C PHE A 180 0.22 1.66 -3.52
N LEU A 181 1.09 2.68 -3.58
CA LEU A 181 2.49 2.58 -3.21
C LEU A 181 2.82 3.63 -2.14
N ASP A 182 3.03 3.19 -0.91
CA ASP A 182 3.39 4.08 0.20
C ASP A 182 4.91 4.13 0.38
N GLU A 183 5.52 5.21 -0.11
CA GLU A 183 6.97 5.47 -0.09
C GLU A 183 7.82 4.32 -0.68
N PRO A 184 7.54 3.86 -1.92
CA PRO A 184 8.16 2.66 -2.48
C PRO A 184 9.67 2.82 -2.75
N THR A 185 10.19 4.03 -2.68
CA THR A 185 11.61 4.34 -2.97
C THR A 185 12.41 4.78 -1.75
N ILE A 186 11.81 4.74 -0.55
CA ILE A 186 12.51 5.13 0.68
C ILE A 186 13.69 4.18 0.97
N GLY A 187 14.83 4.76 1.31
CA GLY A 187 16.06 3.99 1.62
C GLY A 187 16.74 3.32 0.43
N LEU A 188 16.23 3.48 -0.79
CA LEU A 188 16.87 2.96 -2.00
C LEU A 188 17.97 3.93 -2.51
N ASP A 189 19.01 3.36 -3.14
CA ASP A 189 19.99 4.13 -3.91
C ASP A 189 19.37 4.74 -5.17
N ALA A 190 20.07 5.71 -5.79
CA ALA A 190 19.57 6.45 -6.95
C ALA A 190 19.23 5.55 -8.15
N THR A 191 20.05 4.54 -8.44
CA THR A 191 19.86 3.62 -9.56
C THR A 191 18.63 2.76 -9.35
N THR A 192 18.47 2.22 -8.15
CA THR A 192 17.31 1.40 -7.77
C THR A 192 16.01 2.22 -7.76
N LYS A 193 16.07 3.50 -7.32
CA LYS A 193 14.91 4.41 -7.41
C LYS A 193 14.43 4.60 -8.85
N LEU A 194 15.37 4.80 -9.77
CA LEU A 194 15.03 4.93 -11.20
C LEU A 194 14.39 3.64 -11.73
N ALA A 195 14.96 2.47 -11.42
CA ALA A 195 14.41 1.20 -11.84
C ALA A 195 12.97 0.97 -11.33
N VAL A 196 12.69 1.29 -10.06
CA VAL A 196 11.33 1.20 -9.50
C VAL A 196 10.38 2.18 -10.20
N ARG A 197 10.82 3.40 -10.48
CA ARG A 197 10.03 4.39 -11.22
C ARG A 197 9.67 3.92 -12.63
N ASP A 198 10.63 3.32 -13.33
CA ASP A 198 10.42 2.82 -14.69
C ASP A 198 9.45 1.63 -14.68
N ILE A 199 9.55 0.71 -13.72
CA ILE A 199 8.58 -0.36 -13.51
C ILE A 199 7.17 0.21 -13.33
N VAL A 200 7.01 1.18 -12.42
CA VAL A 200 5.69 1.79 -12.15
C VAL A 200 5.12 2.48 -13.39
N ARG A 201 5.95 3.16 -14.18
CA ARG A 201 5.53 3.78 -15.44
C ARG A 201 5.12 2.75 -16.49
N THR A 202 5.86 1.65 -16.61
CA THR A 202 5.54 0.55 -17.51
C THR A 202 4.20 -0.09 -17.14
N LEU A 203 3.99 -0.39 -15.86
CA LEU A 203 2.72 -0.92 -15.36
C LEU A 203 1.53 0.00 -15.68
N ASN A 204 1.70 1.29 -15.50
CA ASN A 204 0.65 2.26 -15.81
C ASN A 204 0.37 2.33 -17.31
N ARG A 205 1.42 2.45 -18.15
CA ARG A 205 1.27 2.65 -19.61
C ARG A 205 0.84 1.40 -20.37
N GLU A 206 1.41 0.25 -20.03
CA GLU A 206 1.20 -0.99 -20.77
C GLU A 206 0.06 -1.84 -20.19
N GLU A 207 -0.14 -1.80 -18.87
CA GLU A 207 -1.17 -2.58 -18.18
C GLU A 207 -2.43 -1.77 -17.89
N GLY A 208 -2.38 -0.43 -18.05
CA GLY A 208 -3.49 0.45 -17.71
C GLY A 208 -3.80 0.53 -16.21
N VAL A 209 -2.86 0.11 -15.35
CA VAL A 209 -3.04 0.15 -13.89
C VAL A 209 -3.08 1.60 -13.40
N THR A 210 -4.11 1.97 -12.65
CA THR A 210 -4.16 3.25 -11.96
C THR A 210 -3.23 3.21 -10.77
N VAL A 211 -2.31 4.16 -10.65
CA VAL A 211 -1.31 4.16 -9.59
C VAL A 211 -1.40 5.44 -8.76
N LEU A 212 -1.50 5.29 -7.45
CA LEU A 212 -1.31 6.37 -6.49
C LEU A 212 -0.10 6.05 -5.61
N LEU A 213 0.94 6.88 -5.69
CA LEU A 213 2.15 6.70 -4.91
C LEU A 213 2.42 7.90 -4.01
N THR A 214 2.91 7.65 -2.79
CA THR A 214 3.42 8.70 -1.91
C THR A 214 4.93 8.81 -2.05
N THR A 215 5.42 10.04 -1.97
CA THR A 215 6.85 10.34 -1.96
C THR A 215 7.10 11.66 -1.25
N HIS A 216 8.35 11.92 -0.96
CA HIS A 216 8.85 13.18 -0.38
C HIS A 216 9.29 14.14 -1.45
#